data_f82d447c7da9b07cccbdd379af300e9d
#
_entry.id   f82d447c7da9b07cccbdd379af300e9d
#
_cell.length_a   1.000
_cell.length_b   1.000
_cell.length_c   1.000
_cell.angle_alpha   90.00
_cell.angle_beta   90.00
_cell.angle_gamma   90.00
#
_symmetry.space_group_name_H-M   'P 1'
#
loop_
_entity.id
_entity.type
_entity.pdbx_description
1 polymer ?
#
loop_
_entity_poly.entity_id
_entity_poly.type
_entity_poly.pdbx_seq_one_letter_code
_entity_poly.pdbx_strand_id
1 'polypeptide(L)'
;MKQDQVRLPSIGFVSTYPPTSCGLATFTAALRGAMAQGRGSDAGLDVVSLVESRLEEPRAEVSYQHLNGDRSSLGAAVDLLNTHDVVLIQHEYGIFGGPDGSEVLDLVSQLNVPTVVTLHTVLTNPTPTQKDILERLVDMTSETVVMSQTALRRLEHRYQLDPMKVRVIPHGAMAGLAGPSLSDGIRPVVLTWGLIGPGKGLESAIEAVADLKDIRPTPRYIILGKTHPKVQATQGDSYLDGLKARVRALGLDDVVEFDSRYLDLESLAKEIRRADIVLLPYESTEQVTSGVLVEAIAAGKPVVATSFSHAVEMLSTGAGIIVPHSNPVAMAGAIRTLVTDPELANRMAGVAASIGSALHWPAVAEKYEAIAAPLVPRSPVIASISERVVSADHLARVG
;
A
#
# COMPACT_ATOMS: atom_id res chain seq x y z
N MET A 1 35.56 -18.36 13.96
CA MET A 1 34.26 -18.84 13.41
C MET A 1 33.79 -17.76 12.47
N LYS A 2 33.85 -17.93 11.16
CA LYS A 2 33.14 -17.06 10.19
C LYS A 2 31.67 -17.39 10.36
N GLN A 3 30.86 -16.43 10.82
CA GLN A 3 29.40 -16.52 10.71
C GLN A 3 29.12 -16.68 9.22
N ASP A 4 28.49 -17.79 8.84
CA ASP A 4 27.87 -17.92 7.52
C ASP A 4 26.88 -16.76 7.38
N GLN A 5 27.24 -15.76 6.60
CA GLN A 5 26.30 -14.71 6.21
C GLN A 5 25.19 -15.41 5.41
N VAL A 6 24.03 -15.53 6.02
CA VAL A 6 22.82 -16.01 5.32
C VAL A 6 22.61 -15.04 4.15
N ARG A 7 22.84 -15.52 2.94
CA ARG A 7 22.58 -14.74 1.72
C ARG A 7 21.09 -14.43 1.70
N LEU A 8 20.76 -13.15 1.70
CA LEU A 8 19.37 -12.72 1.47
C LEU A 8 18.96 -13.05 0.02
N PRO A 9 17.71 -13.50 -0.19
CA PRO A 9 17.24 -13.84 -1.53
C PRO A 9 17.22 -12.61 -2.44
N SER A 10 17.57 -12.78 -3.71
CA SER A 10 17.30 -11.79 -4.74
C SER A 10 15.79 -11.80 -5.06
N ILE A 11 15.22 -10.62 -5.27
CA ILE A 11 13.77 -10.44 -5.42
C ILE A 11 13.47 -9.62 -6.68
N GLY A 12 12.71 -10.22 -7.60
CA GLY A 12 12.11 -9.51 -8.73
C GLY A 12 10.73 -8.97 -8.34
N PHE A 13 10.50 -7.67 -8.51
CA PHE A 13 9.20 -7.03 -8.27
C PHE A 13 8.44 -6.88 -9.58
N VAL A 14 7.14 -7.17 -9.57
CA VAL A 14 6.24 -6.92 -10.70
C VAL A 14 5.10 -6.01 -10.26
N SER A 15 5.03 -4.81 -10.82
CA SER A 15 3.99 -3.81 -10.53
C SER A 15 4.10 -2.63 -11.48
N THR A 16 3.16 -1.70 -11.43
CA THR A 16 3.43 -0.32 -11.83
C THR A 16 4.49 0.30 -10.91
N TYR A 17 5.28 1.25 -11.41
CA TYR A 17 6.36 1.90 -10.63
C TYR A 17 6.43 3.40 -10.95
N PRO A 18 6.94 4.26 -10.03
CA PRO A 18 7.11 5.68 -10.35
C PRO A 18 7.98 5.88 -11.61
N PRO A 19 7.65 6.89 -12.44
CA PRO A 19 6.79 8.05 -12.19
C PRO A 19 5.28 7.81 -12.42
N THR A 20 4.82 6.58 -12.67
CA THR A 20 3.38 6.30 -12.80
C THR A 20 2.65 6.72 -11.53
N SER A 21 1.69 7.64 -11.67
CA SER A 21 0.93 8.19 -10.54
C SER A 21 -0.20 7.25 -10.14
N CYS A 22 0.11 6.22 -9.35
CA CYS A 22 -0.89 5.33 -8.75
C CYS A 22 -0.41 4.78 -7.40
N GLY A 23 -1.36 4.30 -6.58
CA GLY A 23 -1.07 3.77 -5.24
C GLY A 23 -0.14 2.56 -5.24
N LEU A 24 -0.27 1.66 -6.25
CA LEU A 24 0.58 0.47 -6.35
C LEU A 24 2.03 0.83 -6.67
N ALA A 25 2.24 1.82 -7.54
CA ALA A 25 3.58 2.31 -7.86
C ALA A 25 4.28 2.84 -6.59
N THR A 26 3.57 3.63 -5.80
CA THR A 26 4.08 4.16 -4.53
C THR A 26 4.32 3.03 -3.51
N PHE A 27 3.40 2.08 -3.40
CA PHE A 27 3.53 0.91 -2.54
C PHE A 27 4.79 0.11 -2.87
N THR A 28 4.97 -0.24 -4.15
CA THR A 28 6.11 -1.06 -4.60
C THR A 28 7.43 -0.36 -4.37
N ALA A 29 7.51 0.93 -4.68
CA ALA A 29 8.72 1.73 -4.44
C ALA A 29 9.05 1.82 -2.94
N ALA A 30 8.05 1.99 -2.09
CA ALA A 30 8.25 2.08 -0.65
C ALA A 30 8.67 0.73 -0.03
N LEU A 31 8.02 -0.38 -0.43
CA LEU A 31 8.38 -1.73 0.02
C LEU A 31 9.82 -2.09 -0.41
N ARG A 32 10.15 -1.92 -1.70
CA ARG A 32 11.49 -2.14 -2.23
C ARG A 32 12.54 -1.28 -1.52
N GLY A 33 12.23 0.00 -1.35
CA GLY A 33 13.13 0.95 -0.66
C GLY A 33 13.40 0.55 0.80
N ALA A 34 12.38 0.09 1.51
CA ALA A 34 12.53 -0.40 2.88
C ALA A 34 13.36 -1.69 2.95
N MET A 35 13.18 -2.63 2.01
CA MET A 35 14.03 -3.82 1.89
C MET A 35 15.48 -3.44 1.58
N ALA A 36 15.73 -2.53 0.63
CA ALA A 36 17.07 -2.04 0.31
C ALA A 36 17.74 -1.40 1.52
N GLN A 37 17.02 -0.59 2.26
CA GLN A 37 17.51 0.03 3.50
C GLN A 37 17.86 -1.03 4.56
N GLY A 38 16.98 -1.99 4.79
CA GLY A 38 17.21 -3.08 5.76
C GLY A 38 18.41 -3.95 5.40
N ARG A 39 18.65 -4.16 4.11
CA ARG A 39 19.80 -4.92 3.56
C ARG A 39 21.10 -4.11 3.51
N GLY A 40 21.03 -2.80 3.61
CA GLY A 40 22.16 -1.89 3.34
C GLY A 40 22.61 -1.88 1.87
N SER A 41 21.82 -2.44 0.96
CA SER A 41 22.09 -2.53 -0.48
C SER A 41 20.78 -2.76 -1.23
N ASP A 42 20.68 -2.26 -2.45
CA ASP A 42 19.60 -2.54 -3.40
C ASP A 42 19.94 -3.67 -4.41
N ALA A 43 21.11 -4.25 -4.29
CA ALA A 43 21.54 -5.34 -5.17
C ALA A 43 20.60 -6.54 -5.07
N GLY A 44 20.14 -7.03 -6.23
CA GLY A 44 19.21 -8.14 -6.34
C GLY A 44 17.76 -7.77 -5.97
N LEU A 45 17.41 -6.48 -6.05
CA LEU A 45 16.05 -5.96 -5.90
C LEU A 45 15.63 -5.26 -7.21
N ASP A 46 15.32 -6.03 -8.23
CA ASP A 46 14.99 -5.53 -9.57
C ASP A 46 13.49 -5.33 -9.76
N VAL A 47 13.11 -4.34 -10.57
CA VAL A 47 11.71 -4.03 -10.86
C VAL A 47 11.39 -4.24 -12.33
N VAL A 48 10.39 -5.07 -12.60
CA VAL A 48 9.66 -5.11 -13.86
C VAL A 48 8.45 -4.19 -13.71
N SER A 49 8.51 -3.04 -14.36
CA SER A 49 7.41 -2.05 -14.34
C SER A 49 6.39 -2.34 -15.41
N LEU A 50 5.13 -2.50 -15.03
CA LEU A 50 4.00 -2.63 -15.94
C LEU A 50 3.63 -1.27 -16.51
N VAL A 51 3.56 -1.14 -17.83
CA VAL A 51 3.29 0.13 -18.51
C VAL A 51 2.34 -0.05 -19.71
N GLU A 52 1.51 0.96 -19.97
CA GLU A 52 0.69 1.04 -21.20
C GLU A 52 1.48 1.59 -22.40
N SER A 53 2.54 2.36 -22.10
CA SER A 53 3.51 2.84 -23.09
C SER A 53 4.86 3.00 -22.41
N ARG A 54 5.94 2.77 -23.16
CA ARG A 54 7.30 2.86 -22.63
C ARG A 54 7.62 4.29 -22.21
N LEU A 55 8.18 4.43 -21.03
CA LEU A 55 8.72 5.69 -20.52
C LEU A 55 10.13 5.87 -21.07
N GLU A 56 10.46 7.08 -21.52
CA GLU A 56 11.81 7.41 -22.02
C GLU A 56 12.84 7.39 -20.89
N GLU A 57 12.44 7.89 -19.70
CA GLU A 57 13.29 7.95 -18.52
C GLU A 57 12.63 7.22 -17.32
N PRO A 58 12.73 5.89 -17.27
CA PRO A 58 12.28 5.15 -16.09
C PRO A 58 13.20 5.43 -14.89
N ARG A 59 12.73 5.15 -13.68
CA ARG A 59 13.57 5.18 -12.48
C ARG A 59 14.71 4.16 -12.60
N ALA A 60 15.84 4.42 -11.95
CA ALA A 60 17.04 3.57 -11.98
C ALA A 60 16.79 2.14 -11.46
N GLU A 61 15.79 1.99 -10.57
CA GLU A 61 15.40 0.71 -10.01
C GLU A 61 14.61 -0.18 -10.97
N VAL A 62 14.11 0.39 -12.09
CA VAL A 62 13.36 -0.34 -13.12
C VAL A 62 14.33 -1.00 -14.09
N SER A 63 14.51 -2.30 -13.94
CA SER A 63 15.38 -3.10 -14.80
C SER A 63 14.71 -3.45 -16.13
N TYR A 64 13.38 -3.48 -16.16
CA TYR A 64 12.62 -3.72 -17.38
C TYR A 64 11.24 -3.07 -17.34
N GLN A 65 10.75 -2.57 -18.49
CA GLN A 65 9.38 -2.10 -18.68
C GLN A 65 8.59 -3.14 -19.51
N HIS A 66 7.64 -3.81 -18.88
CA HIS A 66 6.71 -4.69 -19.58
C HIS A 66 5.55 -3.87 -20.15
N LEU A 67 5.40 -3.93 -21.48
CA LEU A 67 4.29 -3.31 -22.18
C LEU A 67 3.08 -4.26 -22.15
N ASN A 68 2.01 -3.85 -21.49
CA ASN A 68 0.78 -4.63 -21.36
C ASN A 68 0.25 -5.09 -22.72
N GLY A 69 -0.10 -6.37 -22.84
CA GLY A 69 -0.60 -6.98 -24.07
C GLY A 69 0.46 -7.36 -25.12
N ASP A 70 1.74 -7.06 -24.89
CA ASP A 70 2.83 -7.42 -25.78
C ASP A 70 3.50 -8.74 -25.34
N ARG A 71 3.27 -9.81 -26.07
CA ARG A 71 3.83 -11.15 -25.77
C ARG A 71 5.35 -11.19 -25.77
N SER A 72 6.02 -10.41 -26.63
CA SER A 72 7.47 -10.37 -26.69
C SER A 72 8.03 -9.67 -25.45
N SER A 73 7.37 -8.61 -25.01
CA SER A 73 7.66 -7.90 -23.78
C SER A 73 7.42 -8.79 -22.54
N LEU A 74 6.38 -9.62 -22.56
CA LEU A 74 6.11 -10.59 -21.50
C LEU A 74 7.24 -11.63 -21.38
N GLY A 75 7.69 -12.22 -22.49
CA GLY A 75 8.80 -13.17 -22.50
C GLY A 75 10.08 -12.61 -21.90
N ALA A 76 10.47 -11.40 -22.31
CA ALA A 76 11.65 -10.74 -21.76
C ALA A 76 11.52 -10.39 -20.25
N ALA A 77 10.31 -10.03 -19.82
CA ALA A 77 10.04 -9.83 -18.37
C ALA A 77 10.20 -11.14 -17.60
N VAL A 78 9.66 -12.24 -18.11
CA VAL A 78 9.76 -13.57 -17.50
C VAL A 78 11.22 -14.05 -17.45
N ASP A 79 11.98 -13.85 -18.52
CA ASP A 79 13.41 -14.23 -18.55
C ASP A 79 14.20 -13.50 -17.46
N LEU A 80 13.96 -12.20 -17.29
CA LEU A 80 14.59 -11.43 -16.21
C LEU A 80 14.14 -11.93 -14.83
N LEU A 81 12.83 -12.11 -14.61
CA LEU A 81 12.28 -12.52 -13.32
C LEU A 81 12.79 -13.91 -12.90
N ASN A 82 12.96 -14.83 -13.83
CA ASN A 82 13.51 -16.17 -13.58
C ASN A 82 14.99 -16.18 -13.18
N THR A 83 15.69 -15.04 -13.23
CA THR A 83 17.07 -14.92 -12.69
C THR A 83 17.11 -14.66 -11.19
N HIS A 84 15.96 -14.39 -10.55
CA HIS A 84 15.84 -14.10 -9.13
C HIS A 84 15.51 -15.36 -8.31
N ASP A 85 15.74 -15.25 -7.00
CA ASP A 85 15.38 -16.35 -6.07
C ASP A 85 13.88 -16.39 -5.77
N VAL A 86 13.21 -15.22 -5.79
CA VAL A 86 11.75 -15.06 -5.52
C VAL A 86 11.19 -13.91 -6.34
N VAL A 87 9.94 -14.00 -6.77
CA VAL A 87 9.22 -12.90 -7.42
C VAL A 87 8.08 -12.40 -6.53
N LEU A 88 8.01 -11.08 -6.29
CA LEU A 88 6.91 -10.41 -5.60
C LEU A 88 6.02 -9.68 -6.60
N ILE A 89 4.76 -10.09 -6.70
CA ILE A 89 3.77 -9.52 -7.62
C ILE A 89 2.77 -8.68 -6.84
N GLN A 90 2.54 -7.43 -7.27
CA GLN A 90 1.44 -6.61 -6.78
C GLN A 90 0.26 -6.78 -7.71
N HIS A 91 -0.83 -7.36 -7.23
CA HIS A 91 -2.00 -7.62 -8.06
C HIS A 91 -3.12 -6.60 -7.82
N GLU A 92 -3.57 -6.01 -8.94
CA GLU A 92 -4.80 -5.26 -9.10
C GLU A 92 -5.31 -5.51 -10.52
N TYR A 93 -6.60 -5.71 -10.70
CA TYR A 93 -7.20 -6.03 -12.00
C TYR A 93 -6.88 -5.00 -13.09
N GLY A 94 -6.69 -3.76 -12.72
CA GLY A 94 -6.53 -2.64 -13.65
C GLY A 94 -5.08 -2.29 -14.04
N ILE A 95 -4.07 -3.08 -13.64
CA ILE A 95 -2.65 -2.78 -13.97
C ILE A 95 -2.01 -3.80 -14.93
N PHE A 96 -2.64 -4.92 -15.17
CA PHE A 96 -2.20 -5.93 -16.15
C PHE A 96 -3.02 -5.84 -17.42
N GLY A 97 -2.48 -6.30 -18.53
CA GLY A 97 -3.17 -6.41 -19.81
C GLY A 97 -4.24 -7.49 -19.81
N GLY A 98 -5.03 -7.51 -20.89
CA GLY A 98 -6.13 -8.44 -21.07
C GLY A 98 -7.40 -8.10 -20.29
N PRO A 99 -8.50 -8.86 -20.50
CA PRO A 99 -9.75 -8.67 -19.76
C PRO A 99 -9.54 -8.86 -18.25
N ASP A 100 -9.96 -7.88 -17.46
CA ASP A 100 -9.78 -7.87 -15.98
C ASP A 100 -8.34 -8.13 -15.52
N GLY A 101 -7.33 -7.80 -16.34
CA GLY A 101 -5.92 -8.01 -15.99
C GLY A 101 -5.44 -9.46 -16.11
N SER A 102 -6.10 -10.29 -16.93
CA SER A 102 -5.82 -11.74 -17.06
C SER A 102 -4.38 -12.07 -17.46
N GLU A 103 -3.62 -11.15 -18.05
CA GLU A 103 -2.21 -11.34 -18.44
C GLU A 103 -1.31 -11.72 -17.25
N VAL A 104 -1.71 -11.41 -16.03
CA VAL A 104 -0.99 -11.85 -14.82
C VAL A 104 -0.86 -13.37 -14.75
N LEU A 105 -1.88 -14.12 -15.23
CA LEU A 105 -1.84 -15.58 -15.25
C LEU A 105 -0.84 -16.10 -16.29
N ASP A 106 -0.74 -15.44 -17.44
CA ASP A 106 0.25 -15.78 -18.48
C ASP A 106 1.68 -15.52 -17.98
N LEU A 107 1.89 -14.44 -17.20
CA LEU A 107 3.16 -14.14 -16.57
C LEU A 107 3.52 -15.23 -15.54
N VAL A 108 2.64 -15.49 -14.58
CA VAL A 108 2.91 -16.43 -13.49
C VAL A 108 3.12 -17.86 -14.00
N SER A 109 2.39 -18.29 -15.04
CA SER A 109 2.52 -19.63 -15.63
C SER A 109 3.90 -19.93 -16.22
N GLN A 110 4.70 -18.90 -16.51
CA GLN A 110 6.02 -19.02 -17.14
C GLN A 110 7.16 -18.79 -16.12
N LEU A 111 6.84 -18.44 -14.87
CA LEU A 111 7.84 -18.30 -13.81
C LEU A 111 8.25 -19.68 -13.28
N ASN A 112 9.56 -19.89 -13.16
CA ASN A 112 10.16 -21.12 -12.64
C ASN A 112 10.69 -20.96 -11.19
N VAL A 113 10.46 -19.80 -10.60
CA VAL A 113 10.90 -19.43 -9.25
C VAL A 113 9.70 -19.22 -8.34
N PRO A 114 9.85 -19.40 -7.02
CA PRO A 114 8.78 -19.13 -6.06
C PRO A 114 8.21 -17.73 -6.22
N THR A 115 6.90 -17.62 -6.10
CA THR A 115 6.17 -16.38 -6.33
C THR A 115 5.31 -16.04 -5.13
N VAL A 116 5.35 -14.79 -4.69
CA VAL A 116 4.47 -14.22 -3.68
C VAL A 116 3.61 -13.15 -4.35
N VAL A 117 2.29 -13.29 -4.25
CA VAL A 117 1.35 -12.28 -4.76
C VAL A 117 0.74 -11.48 -3.63
N THR A 118 0.69 -10.15 -3.76
CA THR A 118 -0.05 -9.25 -2.87
C THR A 118 -1.33 -8.81 -3.56
N LEU A 119 -2.49 -9.12 -2.97
CA LEU A 119 -3.80 -8.75 -3.49
C LEU A 119 -4.21 -7.38 -2.93
N HIS A 120 -4.25 -6.35 -3.77
CA HIS A 120 -4.69 -5.01 -3.36
C HIS A 120 -6.21 -4.87 -3.33
N THR A 121 -6.91 -5.66 -4.14
CA THR A 121 -8.37 -5.73 -4.18
C THR A 121 -8.85 -7.16 -4.01
N VAL A 122 -9.78 -7.36 -3.07
CA VAL A 122 -10.54 -8.59 -2.88
C VAL A 122 -12.02 -8.20 -2.90
N LEU A 123 -12.70 -8.49 -4.01
CA LEU A 123 -14.08 -8.06 -4.24
C LEU A 123 -15.08 -8.92 -3.45
N THR A 124 -16.15 -8.31 -2.95
CA THR A 124 -17.28 -9.03 -2.34
C THR A 124 -18.15 -9.71 -3.41
N ASN A 125 -18.29 -9.04 -4.56
CA ASN A 125 -19.07 -9.50 -5.68
C ASN A 125 -18.26 -9.42 -6.98
N PRO A 126 -17.24 -10.32 -7.16
CA PRO A 126 -16.45 -10.36 -8.37
C PRO A 126 -17.30 -10.83 -9.55
N THR A 127 -16.95 -10.37 -10.76
CA THR A 127 -17.42 -11.03 -11.97
C THR A 127 -16.88 -12.47 -12.03
N PRO A 128 -17.48 -13.37 -12.84
CA PRO A 128 -16.93 -14.72 -13.02
C PRO A 128 -15.46 -14.72 -13.45
N THR A 129 -15.08 -13.80 -14.35
CA THR A 129 -13.70 -13.65 -14.84
C THR A 129 -12.77 -13.18 -13.71
N GLN A 130 -13.16 -12.16 -12.95
CA GLN A 130 -12.35 -11.67 -11.82
C GLN A 130 -12.15 -12.74 -10.76
N LYS A 131 -13.19 -13.54 -10.50
CA LYS A 131 -13.11 -14.65 -9.55
C LYS A 131 -12.14 -15.72 -10.03
N ASP A 132 -12.27 -16.17 -11.29
CA ASP A 132 -11.39 -17.18 -11.91
C ASP A 132 -9.92 -16.72 -11.88
N ILE A 133 -9.65 -15.47 -12.27
CA ILE A 133 -8.29 -14.91 -12.25
C ILE A 133 -7.69 -14.99 -10.84
N LEU A 134 -8.43 -14.55 -9.82
CA LEU A 134 -7.89 -14.51 -8.47
C LEU A 134 -7.67 -15.91 -7.89
N GLU A 135 -8.64 -16.83 -8.08
CA GLU A 135 -8.52 -18.21 -7.62
C GLU A 135 -7.32 -18.94 -8.26
N ARG A 136 -7.17 -18.81 -9.58
CA ARG A 136 -6.03 -19.39 -10.30
C ARG A 136 -4.71 -18.74 -9.91
N LEU A 137 -4.69 -17.43 -9.71
CA LEU A 137 -3.49 -16.71 -9.30
C LEU A 137 -3.00 -17.20 -7.93
N VAL A 138 -3.91 -17.38 -6.96
CA VAL A 138 -3.59 -17.94 -5.64
C VAL A 138 -3.12 -19.41 -5.74
N ASP A 139 -3.75 -20.20 -6.61
CA ASP A 139 -3.35 -21.60 -6.81
C ASP A 139 -1.92 -21.71 -7.37
N MET A 140 -1.58 -20.86 -8.35
CA MET A 140 -0.30 -20.88 -9.06
C MET A 140 0.86 -20.25 -8.27
N THR A 141 0.58 -19.46 -7.24
CA THR A 141 1.62 -18.78 -6.44
C THR A 141 1.98 -19.57 -5.18
N SER A 142 3.20 -19.37 -4.67
CA SER A 142 3.69 -20.05 -3.47
C SER A 142 3.06 -19.52 -2.18
N GLU A 143 2.93 -18.20 -2.10
CA GLU A 143 2.30 -17.49 -0.98
C GLU A 143 1.46 -16.32 -1.51
N THR A 144 0.38 -16.02 -0.82
CA THR A 144 -0.51 -14.89 -1.12
C THR A 144 -0.56 -13.95 0.09
N VAL A 145 -0.44 -12.66 -0.17
CA VAL A 145 -0.55 -11.63 0.87
C VAL A 145 -1.84 -10.83 0.67
N VAL A 146 -2.58 -10.66 1.75
CA VAL A 146 -3.64 -9.66 1.87
C VAL A 146 -3.29 -8.69 2.99
N MET A 147 -3.84 -7.46 2.95
CA MET A 147 -3.39 -6.40 3.84
C MET A 147 -4.34 -6.14 5.02
N SER A 148 -5.40 -6.92 5.16
CA SER A 148 -6.35 -6.82 6.27
C SER A 148 -6.99 -8.18 6.59
N GLN A 149 -7.44 -8.35 7.83
CA GLN A 149 -8.20 -9.53 8.24
C GLN A 149 -9.54 -9.60 7.50
N THR A 150 -10.10 -8.45 7.15
CA THR A 150 -11.33 -8.40 6.35
C THR A 150 -11.12 -8.94 4.95
N ALA A 151 -9.97 -8.64 4.31
CA ALA A 151 -9.63 -9.23 3.03
C ALA A 151 -9.44 -10.75 3.12
N LEU A 152 -8.77 -11.25 4.18
CA LEU A 152 -8.64 -12.68 4.44
C LEU A 152 -10.02 -13.35 4.57
N ARG A 153 -10.88 -12.85 5.48
CA ARG A 153 -12.24 -13.39 5.65
C ARG A 153 -13.04 -13.38 4.35
N ARG A 154 -12.86 -12.34 3.52
CA ARG A 154 -13.54 -12.24 2.22
C ARG A 154 -13.05 -13.29 1.24
N LEU A 155 -11.74 -13.59 1.19
CA LEU A 155 -11.18 -14.69 0.43
C LEU A 155 -11.79 -16.02 0.88
N GLU A 156 -11.76 -16.32 2.17
CA GLU A 156 -12.25 -17.59 2.74
C GLU A 156 -13.75 -17.83 2.45
N HIS A 157 -14.57 -16.76 2.39
CA HIS A 157 -16.02 -16.91 2.23
C HIS A 157 -16.51 -16.81 0.78
N ARG A 158 -15.75 -16.20 -0.12
CA ARG A 158 -16.21 -15.88 -1.48
C ARG A 158 -15.45 -16.61 -2.58
N TYR A 159 -14.26 -17.10 -2.29
CA TYR A 159 -13.36 -17.70 -3.27
C TYR A 159 -13.03 -19.15 -2.88
N GLN A 160 -12.74 -19.96 -3.90
CA GLN A 160 -12.30 -21.34 -3.71
C GLN A 160 -10.78 -21.40 -3.81
N LEU A 161 -10.11 -21.36 -2.67
CA LEU A 161 -8.65 -21.33 -2.58
C LEU A 161 -8.15 -22.02 -1.30
N ASP A 162 -6.87 -22.35 -1.25
CA ASP A 162 -6.23 -22.85 -0.05
C ASP A 162 -5.90 -21.69 0.92
N PRO A 163 -6.59 -21.56 2.05
CA PRO A 163 -6.35 -20.50 3.00
C PRO A 163 -4.96 -20.59 3.66
N MET A 164 -4.34 -21.77 3.64
CA MET A 164 -2.99 -21.97 4.20
C MET A 164 -1.90 -21.24 3.42
N LYS A 165 -2.16 -20.88 2.17
CA LYS A 165 -1.29 -20.05 1.34
C LYS A 165 -1.43 -18.54 1.61
N VAL A 166 -2.40 -18.12 2.44
CA VAL A 166 -2.71 -16.69 2.61
C VAL A 166 -2.13 -16.16 3.92
N ARG A 167 -1.40 -15.05 3.82
CA ARG A 167 -0.81 -14.32 4.94
C ARG A 167 -1.40 -12.91 5.03
N VAL A 168 -1.57 -12.42 6.25
CA VAL A 168 -1.95 -11.02 6.45
C VAL A 168 -0.71 -10.22 6.80
N ILE A 169 -0.32 -9.32 5.89
CA ILE A 169 0.74 -8.34 6.11
C ILE A 169 0.14 -6.97 5.87
N PRO A 170 0.08 -6.08 6.86
CA PRO A 170 -0.58 -4.79 6.71
C PRO A 170 0.11 -3.91 5.64
N HIS A 171 -0.64 -2.96 5.10
CA HIS A 171 -0.07 -1.91 4.25
C HIS A 171 0.97 -1.12 5.06
N GLY A 172 2.07 -0.73 4.41
CA GLY A 172 3.12 0.05 5.06
C GLY A 172 2.80 1.55 5.09
N ALA A 173 3.36 2.24 6.07
CA ALA A 173 3.38 3.69 6.17
C ALA A 173 4.82 4.19 6.25
N MET A 174 5.03 5.45 5.87
CA MET A 174 6.35 6.07 5.98
C MET A 174 6.78 6.19 7.44
N ALA A 175 8.06 5.92 7.69
CA ALA A 175 8.68 6.28 8.95
C ALA A 175 8.75 7.81 9.09
N GLY A 176 8.59 8.34 10.31
CA GLY A 176 8.67 9.78 10.57
C GLY A 176 7.39 10.58 10.29
N LEU A 177 6.26 9.91 9.99
CA LEU A 177 4.95 10.57 9.98
C LEU A 177 4.55 11.03 11.38
N ALA A 178 4.81 10.21 12.40
CA ALA A 178 4.64 10.58 13.80
C ALA A 178 5.69 11.61 14.22
N GLY A 179 5.29 12.55 15.05
CA GLY A 179 6.16 13.59 15.57
C GLY A 179 5.36 14.70 16.25
N PRO A 180 6.04 15.73 16.80
CA PRO A 180 5.35 16.87 17.38
C PRO A 180 4.34 17.45 16.37
N SER A 181 3.17 17.80 16.87
CA SER A 181 2.18 18.51 16.05
C SER A 181 2.78 19.78 15.51
N LEU A 182 2.54 20.06 14.22
CA LEU A 182 2.87 21.33 13.57
C LEU A 182 1.61 22.22 13.42
N SER A 183 0.51 21.85 14.09
CA SER A 183 -0.67 22.72 14.21
C SER A 183 -0.26 24.01 14.91
N ASP A 184 -0.73 25.14 14.38
CA ASP A 184 -0.51 26.47 15.00
C ASP A 184 -1.40 26.68 16.24
N GLY A 185 -2.32 25.75 16.52
CA GLY A 185 -3.28 25.82 17.62
C GLY A 185 -4.33 26.93 17.47
N ILE A 186 -4.31 27.69 16.37
CA ILE A 186 -5.24 28.81 16.14
C ILE A 186 -6.59 28.31 15.65
N ARG A 187 -6.57 27.40 14.67
CA ARG A 187 -7.77 26.78 14.08
C ARG A 187 -7.54 25.30 13.89
N PRO A 188 -8.45 24.42 14.36
CA PRO A 188 -8.34 22.98 14.11
C PRO A 188 -8.29 22.71 12.60
N VAL A 189 -7.43 21.77 12.20
CA VAL A 189 -7.23 21.38 10.80
C VAL A 189 -7.77 19.96 10.60
N VAL A 190 -8.76 19.83 9.74
CA VAL A 190 -9.27 18.55 9.22
C VAL A 190 -8.60 18.33 7.86
N LEU A 191 -8.00 17.16 7.64
CA LEU A 191 -7.24 16.86 6.41
C LEU A 191 -7.79 15.61 5.73
N THR A 192 -7.99 15.70 4.42
CA THR A 192 -8.14 14.57 3.50
C THR A 192 -7.06 14.67 2.43
N TRP A 193 -6.36 13.56 2.12
CA TRP A 193 -5.37 13.57 1.04
C TRP A 193 -5.46 12.37 0.12
N GLY A 194 -4.83 12.47 -1.05
CA GLY A 194 -4.73 11.45 -2.08
C GLY A 194 -5.27 11.90 -3.42
N LEU A 195 -5.46 10.97 -4.35
CA LEU A 195 -6.00 11.28 -5.67
C LEU A 195 -7.48 11.65 -5.57
N ILE A 196 -7.83 12.85 -6.03
CA ILE A 196 -9.18 13.42 -6.01
C ILE A 196 -10.00 12.82 -7.15
N GLY A 197 -11.20 12.34 -6.84
CA GLY A 197 -12.13 11.80 -7.83
C GLY A 197 -13.43 11.30 -7.22
N PRO A 198 -14.42 10.96 -8.06
CA PRO A 198 -15.68 10.37 -7.62
C PRO A 198 -15.45 9.15 -6.70
N GLY A 199 -16.35 8.96 -5.74
CA GLY A 199 -16.26 7.88 -4.76
C GLY A 199 -15.34 8.19 -3.56
N LYS A 200 -14.66 9.35 -3.56
CA LYS A 200 -13.92 9.83 -2.39
C LYS A 200 -14.82 10.51 -1.35
N GLY A 201 -16.10 10.79 -1.67
CA GLY A 201 -17.08 11.37 -0.77
C GLY A 201 -16.79 12.81 -0.35
N LEU A 202 -16.00 13.53 -1.16
CA LEU A 202 -15.61 14.91 -0.86
C LEU A 202 -16.81 15.85 -0.85
N GLU A 203 -17.84 15.55 -1.62
CA GLU A 203 -19.12 16.26 -1.64
C GLU A 203 -19.76 16.26 -0.25
N SER A 204 -19.89 15.07 0.34
CA SER A 204 -20.47 14.88 1.68
C SER A 204 -19.59 15.50 2.77
N ALA A 205 -18.27 15.46 2.60
CA ALA A 205 -17.32 16.09 3.52
C ALA A 205 -17.45 17.63 3.52
N ILE A 206 -17.60 18.25 2.34
CA ILE A 206 -17.82 19.71 2.21
C ILE A 206 -19.14 20.10 2.87
N GLU A 207 -20.21 19.31 2.70
CA GLU A 207 -21.48 19.53 3.37
C GLU A 207 -21.35 19.40 4.89
N ALA A 208 -20.63 18.39 5.38
CA ALA A 208 -20.38 18.21 6.80
C ALA A 208 -19.66 19.41 7.42
N VAL A 209 -18.70 19.99 6.70
CA VAL A 209 -17.96 21.18 7.17
C VAL A 209 -18.86 22.42 7.23
N ALA A 210 -19.89 22.52 6.39
CA ALA A 210 -20.87 23.61 6.47
C ALA A 210 -21.61 23.63 7.80
N ASP A 211 -21.85 22.46 8.41
CA ASP A 211 -22.51 22.31 9.71
C ASP A 211 -21.61 22.63 10.92
N LEU A 212 -20.34 22.98 10.67
CA LEU A 212 -19.37 23.35 11.72
C LEU A 212 -19.12 24.85 11.84
N LYS A 213 -19.87 25.66 11.11
CA LYS A 213 -19.69 27.14 11.10
C LYS A 213 -19.96 27.84 12.43
N ASP A 214 -20.67 27.20 13.34
CA ASP A 214 -20.95 27.69 14.69
C ASP A 214 -19.78 27.48 15.66
N ILE A 215 -18.85 26.58 15.36
CA ILE A 215 -17.64 26.34 16.18
C ILE A 215 -16.70 27.56 16.08
N ARG A 216 -16.12 27.94 17.22
CA ARG A 216 -15.14 29.04 17.28
C ARG A 216 -13.86 28.60 17.97
N PRO A 217 -12.71 28.69 17.29
CA PRO A 217 -12.55 29.02 15.87
C PRO A 217 -13.08 27.93 14.95
N THR A 218 -13.67 28.31 13.82
CA THR A 218 -14.21 27.35 12.83
C THR A 218 -13.08 26.50 12.27
N PRO A 219 -13.17 25.14 12.28
CA PRO A 219 -12.14 24.27 11.71
C PRO A 219 -11.88 24.55 10.24
N ARG A 220 -10.61 24.42 9.80
CA ARG A 220 -10.24 24.41 8.39
C ARG A 220 -10.34 23.00 7.84
N TYR A 221 -10.83 22.86 6.63
CA TYR A 221 -10.81 21.59 5.90
C TYR A 221 -9.89 21.69 4.70
N ILE A 222 -8.83 20.90 4.69
CA ILE A 222 -7.84 20.86 3.61
C ILE A 222 -8.05 19.59 2.80
N ILE A 223 -8.27 19.75 1.49
CA ILE A 223 -8.36 18.67 0.50
C ILE A 223 -7.08 18.72 -0.31
N LEU A 224 -6.17 17.77 -0.08
CA LEU A 224 -4.82 17.75 -0.61
C LEU A 224 -4.65 16.64 -1.64
N GLY A 225 -4.25 17.01 -2.86
CA GLY A 225 -3.90 16.06 -3.91
C GLY A 225 -4.36 16.48 -5.30
N LYS A 226 -3.84 15.77 -6.30
CA LYS A 226 -4.22 15.96 -7.70
C LYS A 226 -5.49 15.19 -8.05
N THR A 227 -6.18 15.64 -9.08
CA THR A 227 -7.24 14.86 -9.73
C THR A 227 -6.67 13.51 -10.22
N HIS A 228 -7.42 12.44 -9.99
CA HIS A 228 -7.04 11.10 -10.41
C HIS A 228 -6.78 11.07 -11.94
N PRO A 229 -5.67 10.49 -12.44
CA PRO A 229 -5.32 10.55 -13.87
C PRO A 229 -6.44 10.08 -14.81
N LYS A 230 -7.16 9.01 -14.46
CA LYS A 230 -8.31 8.53 -15.26
C LYS A 230 -9.46 9.55 -15.28
N VAL A 231 -9.71 10.25 -14.16
CA VAL A 231 -10.74 11.30 -14.08
C VAL A 231 -10.29 12.51 -14.90
N GLN A 232 -9.02 12.91 -14.76
CA GLN A 232 -8.45 13.99 -15.55
C GLN A 232 -8.54 13.73 -17.05
N ALA A 233 -8.23 12.50 -17.50
CA ALA A 233 -8.28 12.11 -18.90
C ALA A 233 -9.71 12.09 -19.47
N THR A 234 -10.72 11.76 -18.66
CA THR A 234 -12.11 11.61 -19.12
C THR A 234 -12.98 12.83 -18.89
N GLN A 235 -12.73 13.60 -17.85
CA GLN A 235 -13.58 14.71 -17.38
C GLN A 235 -12.82 16.04 -17.26
N GLY A 236 -11.50 16.04 -17.44
CA GLY A 236 -10.68 17.24 -17.19
C GLY A 236 -10.83 17.72 -15.75
N ASP A 237 -10.95 19.03 -15.58
CA ASP A 237 -11.09 19.66 -14.26
C ASP A 237 -12.55 19.74 -13.76
N SER A 238 -13.53 19.24 -14.53
CA SER A 238 -14.96 19.44 -14.24
C SER A 238 -15.37 18.90 -12.86
N TYR A 239 -14.78 17.78 -12.40
CA TYR A 239 -15.04 17.25 -11.07
C TYR A 239 -14.55 18.20 -9.96
N LEU A 240 -13.31 18.65 -10.07
CA LEU A 240 -12.71 19.59 -9.10
C LEU A 240 -13.44 20.93 -9.09
N ASP A 241 -13.82 21.44 -10.29
CA ASP A 241 -14.59 22.68 -10.41
C ASP A 241 -15.99 22.55 -9.82
N GLY A 242 -16.62 21.38 -9.91
CA GLY A 242 -17.87 21.05 -9.24
C GLY A 242 -17.74 21.14 -7.70
N LEU A 243 -16.68 20.60 -7.13
CA LEU A 243 -16.40 20.70 -5.69
C LEU A 243 -16.17 22.15 -5.26
N LYS A 244 -15.39 22.93 -6.02
CA LYS A 244 -15.15 24.36 -5.76
C LYS A 244 -16.44 25.18 -5.88
N ALA A 245 -17.32 24.84 -6.83
CA ALA A 245 -18.63 25.50 -6.96
C ALA A 245 -19.52 25.21 -5.73
N ARG A 246 -19.48 23.97 -5.20
CA ARG A 246 -20.20 23.59 -3.96
C ARG A 246 -19.68 24.39 -2.75
N VAL A 247 -18.35 24.53 -2.62
CA VAL A 247 -17.72 25.35 -1.57
C VAL A 247 -18.26 26.78 -1.60
N ARG A 248 -18.25 27.43 -2.80
CA ARG A 248 -18.80 28.79 -2.97
C ARG A 248 -20.30 28.86 -2.64
N ALA A 249 -21.09 27.91 -3.14
CA ALA A 249 -22.53 27.87 -2.90
C ALA A 249 -22.89 27.77 -1.41
N LEU A 250 -22.04 27.09 -0.62
CA LEU A 250 -22.19 26.95 0.81
C LEU A 250 -21.52 28.09 1.61
N GLY A 251 -20.83 29.03 0.95
CA GLY A 251 -20.10 30.12 1.60
C GLY A 251 -18.98 29.59 2.51
N LEU A 252 -18.14 28.69 1.99
CA LEU A 252 -17.07 28.02 2.72
C LEU A 252 -15.67 28.41 2.19
N ASP A 253 -15.57 29.48 1.41
CA ASP A 253 -14.30 29.89 0.76
C ASP A 253 -13.16 30.13 1.76
N ASP A 254 -13.48 30.59 2.97
CA ASP A 254 -12.51 30.81 4.06
C ASP A 254 -12.29 29.57 4.96
N VAL A 255 -12.97 28.45 4.66
CA VAL A 255 -12.99 27.25 5.51
C VAL A 255 -12.42 26.05 4.78
N VAL A 256 -12.74 25.88 3.48
CA VAL A 256 -12.29 24.74 2.67
C VAL A 256 -11.19 25.18 1.72
N GLU A 257 -10.07 24.50 1.78
CA GLU A 257 -8.89 24.75 0.95
C GLU A 257 -8.59 23.55 0.06
N PHE A 258 -8.35 23.79 -1.23
CA PHE A 258 -7.88 22.78 -2.18
C PHE A 258 -6.39 22.98 -2.45
N ASP A 259 -5.57 22.02 -2.07
CA ASP A 259 -4.16 21.99 -2.45
C ASP A 259 -3.95 20.89 -3.51
N SER A 260 -3.91 21.31 -4.77
CA SER A 260 -3.78 20.40 -5.92
C SER A 260 -2.32 20.04 -6.25
N ARG A 261 -1.35 20.36 -5.38
CA ARG A 261 0.05 19.98 -5.59
C ARG A 261 0.23 18.47 -5.39
N TYR A 262 1.11 17.89 -6.19
CA TYR A 262 1.63 16.56 -5.89
C TYR A 262 2.83 16.75 -4.96
N LEU A 263 2.64 16.42 -3.69
CA LEU A 263 3.67 16.60 -2.69
C LEU A 263 4.62 15.41 -2.70
N ASP A 264 5.90 15.69 -2.49
CA ASP A 264 6.85 14.66 -2.08
C ASP A 264 6.55 14.15 -0.66
N LEU A 265 7.20 13.06 -0.30
CA LEU A 265 6.93 12.38 0.96
C LEU A 265 7.20 13.25 2.18
N GLU A 266 8.24 14.09 2.17
CA GLU A 266 8.58 14.97 3.28
C GLU A 266 7.55 16.10 3.44
N SER A 267 7.14 16.69 2.34
CA SER A 267 6.11 17.73 2.30
C SER A 267 4.75 17.19 2.74
N LEU A 268 4.37 15.99 2.29
CA LEU A 268 3.15 15.32 2.74
C LEU A 268 3.18 15.04 4.25
N ALA A 269 4.30 14.54 4.77
CA ALA A 269 4.48 14.31 6.20
C ALA A 269 4.31 15.59 7.03
N LYS A 270 4.76 16.74 6.51
CA LYS A 270 4.55 18.04 7.17
C LYS A 270 3.07 18.40 7.23
N GLU A 271 2.33 18.22 6.13
CA GLU A 271 0.88 18.52 6.12
C GLU A 271 0.10 17.55 7.03
N ILE A 272 0.44 16.27 7.04
CA ILE A 272 -0.16 15.30 7.98
C ILE A 272 0.11 15.71 9.44
N ARG A 273 1.32 16.15 9.77
CA ARG A 273 1.64 16.62 11.14
C ARG A 273 0.90 17.89 11.52
N ARG A 274 0.55 18.76 10.57
CA ARG A 274 -0.27 19.96 10.81
C ARG A 274 -1.75 19.64 11.07
N ALA A 275 -2.22 18.51 10.57
CA ALA A 275 -3.60 18.10 10.78
C ALA A 275 -3.86 17.74 12.25
N ASP A 276 -5.03 18.10 12.76
CA ASP A 276 -5.55 17.68 14.07
C ASP A 276 -6.43 16.45 13.92
N ILE A 277 -7.17 16.33 12.80
CA ILE A 277 -8.10 15.24 12.49
C ILE A 277 -7.88 14.84 11.03
N VAL A 278 -7.90 13.54 10.76
CA VAL A 278 -7.97 13.01 9.39
C VAL A 278 -9.39 12.60 9.07
N LEU A 279 -9.92 13.06 7.94
CA LEU A 279 -11.25 12.68 7.44
C LEU A 279 -11.13 11.82 6.20
N LEU A 280 -11.73 10.63 6.23
CA LEU A 280 -11.78 9.67 5.12
C LEU A 280 -13.25 9.38 4.76
N PRO A 281 -13.88 10.23 3.94
CA PRO A 281 -15.33 10.18 3.69
C PRO A 281 -15.71 9.22 2.55
N TYR A 282 -14.90 8.18 2.29
CA TYR A 282 -15.03 7.30 1.13
C TYR A 282 -16.42 6.69 0.99
N GLU A 283 -16.91 6.58 -0.25
CA GLU A 283 -18.21 5.98 -0.56
C GLU A 283 -18.12 4.49 -0.86
N SER A 284 -16.94 4.01 -1.26
CA SER A 284 -16.74 2.59 -1.58
C SER A 284 -16.84 1.70 -0.35
N THR A 285 -17.77 0.75 -0.36
CA THR A 285 -17.89 -0.31 0.66
C THR A 285 -16.90 -1.46 0.40
N GLU A 286 -16.32 -1.54 -0.78
CA GLU A 286 -15.44 -2.63 -1.21
C GLU A 286 -13.99 -2.47 -0.75
N GLN A 287 -13.61 -1.31 -0.28
CA GLN A 287 -12.22 -1.00 0.05
C GLN A 287 -11.73 -1.79 1.27
N VAL A 288 -10.96 -2.86 1.00
CA VAL A 288 -10.36 -3.73 2.03
C VAL A 288 -8.97 -3.26 2.46
N THR A 289 -8.40 -2.25 1.78
CA THR A 289 -7.11 -1.65 2.13
C THR A 289 -7.11 -0.18 1.78
N SER A 290 -6.62 0.67 2.67
CA SER A 290 -6.43 2.10 2.45
C SER A 290 -5.07 2.52 3.00
N GLY A 291 -4.13 2.87 2.11
CA GLY A 291 -2.83 3.40 2.50
C GLY A 291 -2.95 4.70 3.29
N VAL A 292 -3.87 5.59 2.89
CA VAL A 292 -4.14 6.85 3.59
C VAL A 292 -4.57 6.64 5.03
N LEU A 293 -5.43 5.64 5.30
CA LEU A 293 -5.83 5.27 6.66
C LEU A 293 -4.64 4.77 7.47
N VAL A 294 -3.82 3.91 6.88
CA VAL A 294 -2.61 3.37 7.54
C VAL A 294 -1.61 4.48 7.84
N GLU A 295 -1.40 5.42 6.91
CA GLU A 295 -0.55 6.59 7.13
C GLU A 295 -1.08 7.51 8.22
N ALA A 296 -2.41 7.75 8.27
CA ALA A 296 -3.05 8.54 9.32
C ALA A 296 -2.83 7.93 10.72
N ILE A 297 -3.02 6.62 10.84
CA ILE A 297 -2.80 5.87 12.08
C ILE A 297 -1.31 5.87 12.45
N ALA A 298 -0.41 5.61 11.50
CA ALA A 298 1.02 5.66 11.73
C ALA A 298 1.52 7.06 12.15
N ALA A 299 0.83 8.12 11.71
CA ALA A 299 1.07 9.50 12.13
C ALA A 299 0.51 9.81 13.53
N GLY A 300 -0.19 8.89 14.18
CA GLY A 300 -0.83 9.12 15.47
C GLY A 300 -2.00 10.13 15.40
N LYS A 301 -2.72 10.18 14.27
CA LYS A 301 -3.84 11.11 14.11
C LYS A 301 -5.17 10.44 14.43
N PRO A 302 -6.09 11.12 15.15
CA PRO A 302 -7.45 10.65 15.27
C PRO A 302 -8.14 10.71 13.90
N VAL A 303 -8.86 9.64 13.54
CA VAL A 303 -9.48 9.49 12.23
C VAL A 303 -10.99 9.52 12.34
N VAL A 304 -11.65 10.29 11.47
CA VAL A 304 -13.08 10.15 11.17
C VAL A 304 -13.18 9.48 9.81
N ALA A 305 -13.85 8.33 9.72
CA ALA A 305 -13.98 7.61 8.46
C ALA A 305 -15.39 7.06 8.27
N THR A 306 -15.83 6.98 7.03
CA THR A 306 -17.00 6.19 6.67
C THR A 306 -16.73 4.70 6.91
N SER A 307 -17.79 3.90 7.01
CA SER A 307 -17.77 2.49 7.41
C SER A 307 -17.27 1.55 6.31
N PHE A 308 -16.24 1.95 5.53
CA PHE A 308 -15.59 1.00 4.62
C PHE A 308 -14.80 -0.06 5.41
N SER A 309 -14.68 -1.24 4.83
CA SER A 309 -14.24 -2.46 5.55
C SER A 309 -12.92 -2.30 6.32
N HIS A 310 -11.92 -1.67 5.72
CA HIS A 310 -10.63 -1.44 6.39
C HIS A 310 -10.73 -0.43 7.54
N ALA A 311 -11.56 0.61 7.40
CA ALA A 311 -11.77 1.58 8.48
C ALA A 311 -12.45 0.91 9.69
N VAL A 312 -13.45 0.07 9.45
CA VAL A 312 -14.11 -0.68 10.52
C VAL A 312 -13.10 -1.54 11.28
N GLU A 313 -12.22 -2.25 10.56
CA GLU A 313 -11.18 -3.08 11.17
C GLU A 313 -10.19 -2.25 12.00
N MET A 314 -9.61 -1.22 11.40
CA MET A 314 -8.53 -0.45 12.03
C MET A 314 -9.03 0.47 13.15
N LEU A 315 -10.19 1.11 12.99
CA LEU A 315 -10.71 2.07 13.95
C LEU A 315 -11.48 1.41 15.10
N SER A 316 -11.87 0.13 15.00
CA SER A 316 -12.43 -0.63 16.12
C SER A 316 -11.46 -0.72 17.32
N THR A 317 -10.18 -0.45 17.12
CA THR A 317 -9.17 -0.33 18.17
C THR A 317 -9.36 0.89 19.07
N GLY A 318 -10.16 1.87 18.65
CA GLY A 318 -10.34 3.16 19.33
C GLY A 318 -9.47 4.30 18.76
N ALA A 319 -8.86 4.12 17.58
CA ALA A 319 -8.04 5.14 16.92
C ALA A 319 -8.87 6.20 16.17
N GLY A 320 -10.20 6.12 16.18
CA GLY A 320 -11.05 7.07 15.46
C GLY A 320 -12.54 6.79 15.61
N ILE A 321 -13.35 7.54 14.87
CA ILE A 321 -14.81 7.46 14.84
C ILE A 321 -15.27 6.99 13.45
N ILE A 322 -16.13 5.98 13.43
CA ILE A 322 -16.76 5.47 12.21
C ILE A 322 -18.14 6.12 12.05
N VAL A 323 -18.42 6.60 10.84
CA VAL A 323 -19.69 7.19 10.46
C VAL A 323 -20.33 6.47 9.28
N PRO A 324 -21.66 6.53 9.09
CA PRO A 324 -22.29 5.97 7.90
C PRO A 324 -21.81 6.65 6.60
N HIS A 325 -21.81 5.89 5.49
CA HIS A 325 -21.55 6.45 4.16
C HIS A 325 -22.57 7.54 3.81
N SER A 326 -22.13 8.52 3.03
CA SER A 326 -22.96 9.60 2.50
C SER A 326 -23.83 10.29 3.58
N ASN A 327 -23.28 10.47 4.79
CA ASN A 327 -23.98 11.09 5.92
C ASN A 327 -23.20 12.30 6.45
N PRO A 328 -23.36 13.50 5.83
CA PRO A 328 -22.70 14.73 6.27
C PRO A 328 -22.96 15.09 7.74
N VAL A 329 -24.19 14.87 8.22
CA VAL A 329 -24.55 15.19 9.62
C VAL A 329 -23.75 14.34 10.61
N ALA A 330 -23.62 13.03 10.35
CA ALA A 330 -22.81 12.16 11.19
C ALA A 330 -21.32 12.53 11.13
N MET A 331 -20.81 12.90 9.95
CA MET A 331 -19.43 13.38 9.79
C MET A 331 -19.20 14.67 10.58
N ALA A 332 -20.11 15.65 10.46
CA ALA A 332 -20.06 16.89 11.22
C ALA A 332 -20.08 16.64 12.73
N GLY A 333 -20.96 15.75 13.19
CA GLY A 333 -21.03 15.35 14.59
C GLY A 333 -19.74 14.75 15.12
N ALA A 334 -19.12 13.84 14.36
CA ALA A 334 -17.85 13.22 14.72
C ALA A 334 -16.69 14.25 14.77
N ILE A 335 -16.59 15.12 13.77
CA ILE A 335 -15.58 16.18 13.75
C ILE A 335 -15.78 17.13 14.91
N ARG A 336 -17.03 17.57 15.15
CA ARG A 336 -17.40 18.43 16.28
C ARG A 336 -16.96 17.83 17.61
N THR A 337 -17.23 16.54 17.82
CA THR A 337 -16.84 15.82 19.03
C THR A 337 -15.33 15.91 19.25
N LEU A 338 -14.51 15.63 18.22
CA LEU A 338 -13.06 15.65 18.35
C LEU A 338 -12.48 17.07 18.54
N VAL A 339 -13.14 18.08 17.93
CA VAL A 339 -12.70 19.49 18.06
C VAL A 339 -13.06 20.05 19.45
N THR A 340 -14.18 19.63 20.03
CA THR A 340 -14.68 20.15 21.32
C THR A 340 -14.25 19.32 22.53
N ASP A 341 -13.74 18.10 22.31
CA ASP A 341 -13.17 17.23 23.34
C ASP A 341 -11.72 16.85 23.01
N PRO A 342 -10.76 17.71 23.34
CA PRO A 342 -9.33 17.44 23.10
C PRO A 342 -8.80 16.21 23.85
N GLU A 343 -9.41 15.85 24.99
CA GLU A 343 -8.98 14.66 25.73
C GLU A 343 -9.36 13.39 24.98
N LEU A 344 -10.55 13.33 24.37
CA LEU A 344 -10.95 12.23 23.50
C LEU A 344 -10.04 12.15 22.27
N ALA A 345 -9.79 13.27 21.60
CA ALA A 345 -8.89 13.32 20.45
C ALA A 345 -7.48 12.82 20.82
N ASN A 346 -6.93 13.23 21.96
CA ASN A 346 -5.63 12.78 22.45
C ASN A 346 -5.62 11.28 22.79
N ARG A 347 -6.68 10.75 23.40
CA ARG A 347 -6.81 9.30 23.64
C ARG A 347 -6.77 8.52 22.34
N MET A 348 -7.53 8.94 21.31
CA MET A 348 -7.55 8.31 20.01
C MET A 348 -6.19 8.38 19.30
N ALA A 349 -5.55 9.54 19.36
CA ALA A 349 -4.19 9.73 18.85
C ALA A 349 -3.17 8.80 19.54
N GLY A 350 -3.28 8.62 20.87
CA GLY A 350 -2.46 7.68 21.62
C GLY A 350 -2.65 6.23 21.19
N VAL A 351 -3.91 5.81 20.95
CA VAL A 351 -4.19 4.47 20.41
C VAL A 351 -3.60 4.33 19.01
N ALA A 352 -3.81 5.30 18.10
CA ALA A 352 -3.24 5.28 16.76
C ALA A 352 -1.69 5.16 16.82
N ALA A 353 -1.03 5.97 17.63
CA ALA A 353 0.44 5.93 17.79
C ALA A 353 0.94 4.57 18.32
N SER A 354 0.18 3.92 19.23
CA SER A 354 0.58 2.63 19.80
C SER A 354 0.66 1.49 18.79
N ILE A 355 -0.17 1.53 17.73
CA ILE A 355 -0.17 0.53 16.67
C ILE A 355 0.66 0.97 15.45
N GLY A 356 0.98 2.26 15.36
CA GLY A 356 1.61 2.87 14.20
C GLY A 356 3.00 2.32 13.87
N SER A 357 3.82 2.01 14.87
CA SER A 357 5.18 1.50 14.64
C SER A 357 5.22 0.17 13.88
N ALA A 358 4.24 -0.71 14.11
CA ALA A 358 4.12 -1.98 13.41
C ALA A 358 3.67 -1.84 11.94
N LEU A 359 3.22 -0.65 11.57
CA LEU A 359 2.77 -0.29 10.22
C LEU A 359 3.87 0.39 9.39
N HIS A 360 5.03 0.72 9.96
CA HIS A 360 6.09 1.36 9.19
C HIS A 360 6.70 0.41 8.15
N TRP A 361 7.07 0.94 6.99
CA TRP A 361 7.62 0.16 5.89
C TRP A 361 8.77 -0.77 6.27
N PRO A 362 9.74 -0.41 7.15
CA PRO A 362 10.76 -1.36 7.57
C PRO A 362 10.18 -2.61 8.24
N ALA A 363 9.22 -2.45 9.17
CA ALA A 363 8.58 -3.58 9.83
C ALA A 363 7.70 -4.42 8.88
N VAL A 364 7.11 -3.79 7.86
CA VAL A 364 6.35 -4.47 6.81
C VAL A 364 7.30 -5.24 5.88
N ALA A 365 8.41 -4.62 5.47
CA ALA A 365 9.43 -5.26 4.63
C ALA A 365 10.01 -6.52 5.28
N GLU A 366 10.33 -6.47 6.58
CA GLU A 366 10.78 -7.65 7.34
C GLU A 366 9.77 -8.82 7.25
N LYS A 367 8.47 -8.54 7.29
CA LYS A 367 7.43 -9.58 7.16
C LYS A 367 7.41 -10.19 5.75
N TYR A 368 7.58 -9.38 4.70
CA TYR A 368 7.71 -9.90 3.33
C TYR A 368 8.98 -10.72 3.16
N GLU A 369 10.10 -10.30 3.72
CA GLU A 369 11.34 -11.08 3.70
C GLU A 369 11.21 -12.39 4.49
N ALA A 370 10.49 -12.38 5.61
CA ALA A 370 10.24 -13.56 6.42
C ALA A 370 9.40 -14.63 5.71
N ILE A 371 8.48 -14.25 4.81
CA ILE A 371 7.73 -15.22 3.99
C ILE A 371 8.48 -15.61 2.72
N ALA A 372 9.35 -14.76 2.18
CA ALA A 372 10.12 -15.04 0.97
C ALA A 372 11.32 -15.98 1.25
N ALA A 373 12.02 -15.77 2.35
CA ALA A 373 13.25 -16.51 2.67
C ALA A 373 13.08 -18.05 2.75
N PRO A 374 12.00 -18.62 3.32
CA PRO A 374 11.79 -20.06 3.34
C PRO A 374 11.50 -20.69 1.97
N LEU A 375 11.07 -19.88 0.99
CA LEU A 375 10.72 -20.35 -0.36
C LEU A 375 11.96 -20.64 -1.20
N VAL A 376 13.12 -20.09 -0.84
CA VAL A 376 14.37 -20.28 -1.58
C VAL A 376 14.98 -21.63 -1.21
N PRO A 377 15.25 -22.52 -2.18
CA PRO A 377 15.94 -23.76 -1.92
C PRO A 377 17.30 -23.48 -1.26
N ARG A 378 17.55 -24.07 -0.09
CA ARG A 378 18.88 -24.03 0.51
C ARG A 378 19.83 -24.81 -0.40
N SER A 379 20.82 -24.17 -0.96
CA SER A 379 21.91 -24.90 -1.63
C SER A 379 22.45 -25.94 -0.65
N PRO A 380 22.57 -27.22 -1.05
CA PRO A 380 23.18 -28.21 -0.18
C PRO A 380 24.59 -27.72 0.15
N VAL A 381 24.90 -27.58 1.44
CA VAL A 381 26.26 -27.36 1.89
C VAL A 381 27.04 -28.60 1.43
N ILE A 382 27.82 -28.48 0.36
CA ILE A 382 28.80 -29.49 -0.02
C ILE A 382 29.84 -29.46 1.10
N ALA A 383 29.65 -30.35 2.08
CA ALA A 383 30.68 -30.65 3.06
C ALA A 383 31.88 -31.13 2.25
N SER A 384 32.88 -30.30 2.11
CA SER A 384 34.15 -30.72 1.55
C SER A 384 34.72 -31.81 2.46
N ILE A 385 34.55 -33.06 2.04
CA ILE A 385 35.26 -34.20 2.60
C ILE A 385 36.72 -33.98 2.19
N SER A 386 37.45 -33.33 3.08
CA SER A 386 38.92 -33.38 2.97
C SER A 386 39.32 -34.83 3.26
N GLU A 387 39.48 -35.62 2.20
CA GLU A 387 40.21 -36.87 2.28
C GLU A 387 41.59 -36.56 2.83
N ARG A 388 41.82 -36.85 4.10
CA ARG A 388 43.17 -37.02 4.63
C ARG A 388 43.75 -38.22 3.91
N VAL A 389 44.56 -37.97 2.90
CA VAL A 389 45.49 -38.96 2.41
C VAL A 389 46.44 -39.28 3.57
N VAL A 390 46.17 -40.40 4.23
CA VAL A 390 47.13 -41.01 5.17
C VAL A 390 48.23 -41.60 4.31
N SER A 391 49.36 -40.92 4.23
CA SER A 391 50.59 -41.41 3.65
C SER A 391 51.04 -42.65 4.41
N ALA A 392 51.00 -43.78 3.71
CA ALA A 392 51.56 -45.04 4.16
C ALA A 392 53.06 -45.03 3.87
N ASP A 393 53.83 -44.43 4.77
CA ASP A 393 55.28 -44.58 4.81
C ASP A 393 55.74 -44.82 6.25
N HIS A 394 55.62 -46.08 6.68
CA HIS A 394 56.45 -46.60 7.80
C HIS A 394 56.34 -48.11 7.87
N LEU A 395 57.01 -48.84 6.97
CA LEU A 395 57.37 -50.20 7.17
C LEU A 395 58.57 -50.56 6.26
N ALA A 396 59.71 -50.12 6.65
CA ALA A 396 60.99 -50.75 6.20
C ALA A 396 62.12 -50.30 7.12
N ARG A 397 62.29 -51.01 8.23
CA ARG A 397 63.58 -51.21 8.94
C ARG A 397 63.33 -51.98 10.22
N VAL A 398 63.51 -53.26 10.18
CA VAL A 398 64.23 -54.09 11.17
C VAL A 398 64.10 -55.58 10.71
N GLY A 399 65.22 -56.16 10.42
CA GLY A 399 65.35 -57.57 10.18
C GLY A 399 66.45 -57.84 9.19
#